data_1bacf504edb2d97b22fc51bea450b21d
#
_entry.id   1bacf504edb2d97b22fc51bea450b21d
#
_cell.length_a   1.000
_cell.length_b   1.000
_cell.length_c   1.000
_cell.angle_alpha   90.00
_cell.angle_beta   90.00
_cell.angle_gamma   90.00
#
_symmetry.space_group_name_H-M   'P 1'
#
loop_
_entity.id
_entity.type
_entity.pdbx_description
1 polymer ?
#
loop_
_entity_poly.entity_id
_entity_poly.type
_entity_poly.pdbx_seq_one_letter_code
_entity_poly.pdbx_strand_id
1 'polypeptide(L)'
;MELVLESFRPVSADVDEVKITLAFTNLIENAIKYNKEDGWVHVSLNADHQYFYLKVEDSGIGIPEDSLEHIYERFYRVDKSHSREIGGTGLGLAITRNAVLMHRGAIKVFSTEGEGTIFNVRIPLNYIS
;
A
#
# COMPACT_ATOMS: atom_id res chain seq x y z
N MET A 1 14.42 7.57 -9.78
CA MET A 1 13.19 7.60 -8.95
C MET A 1 13.48 8.25 -7.61
N GLU A 2 12.60 9.09 -7.17
CA GLU A 2 12.72 9.72 -5.86
C GLU A 2 11.85 9.01 -4.84
N LEU A 3 12.41 8.70 -3.68
CA LEU A 3 11.67 8.09 -2.57
C LEU A 3 11.79 8.99 -1.36
N VAL A 4 10.64 9.45 -0.85
CA VAL A 4 10.58 10.31 0.33
C VAL A 4 9.85 9.58 1.44
N LEU A 5 10.49 9.50 2.59
CA LEU A 5 9.92 8.90 3.80
C LEU A 5 9.74 9.99 4.84
N GLU A 6 8.51 10.15 5.34
CA GLU A 6 8.20 11.13 6.36
C GLU A 6 7.53 10.47 7.55
N SER A 7 8.01 10.80 8.74
CA SER A 7 7.36 10.42 9.98
C SER A 7 7.30 11.64 10.88
N PHE A 8 6.09 12.02 11.25
CA PHE A 8 5.87 13.25 12.02
C PHE A 8 6.27 13.10 13.49
N ARG A 9 6.26 11.87 13.99
CA ARG A 9 6.68 11.54 15.35
C ARG A 9 6.85 10.03 15.46
N PRO A 10 7.59 9.53 16.46
CA PRO A 10 7.66 8.10 16.68
C PRO A 10 6.28 7.52 16.94
N VAL A 11 5.99 6.38 16.33
CA VAL A 11 4.72 5.69 16.49
C VAL A 11 4.99 4.35 17.19
N SER A 12 4.27 4.12 18.28
CA SER A 12 4.30 2.85 18.99
C SER A 12 2.90 2.25 18.97
N ALA A 13 2.79 1.03 18.50
CA ALA A 13 1.50 0.37 18.36
C ALA A 13 1.62 -1.11 18.72
N ASP A 14 0.51 -1.66 19.23
CA ASP A 14 0.40 -3.07 19.56
C ASP A 14 -0.12 -3.82 18.33
N VAL A 15 0.79 -4.36 17.53
CA VAL A 15 0.47 -5.01 16.26
C VAL A 15 1.28 -6.28 16.06
N ASP A 16 0.84 -7.11 15.14
CA ASP A 16 1.64 -8.24 14.66
C ASP A 16 2.74 -7.69 13.75
N GLU A 17 3.94 -7.57 14.29
CA GLU A 17 5.07 -6.93 13.62
C GLU A 17 5.37 -7.56 12.25
N VAL A 18 5.34 -8.89 12.16
CA VAL A 18 5.65 -9.59 10.91
C VAL A 18 4.62 -9.26 9.84
N LYS A 19 3.34 -9.34 10.19
CA LYS A 19 2.26 -9.10 9.22
C LYS A 19 2.18 -7.65 8.77
N ILE A 20 2.35 -6.72 9.70
CA ILE A 20 2.31 -5.29 9.38
C ILE A 20 3.53 -4.89 8.55
N THR A 21 4.70 -5.40 8.89
CA THR A 21 5.92 -5.14 8.10
C THR A 21 5.75 -5.64 6.67
N LEU A 22 5.22 -6.84 6.50
CA LEU A 22 4.98 -7.41 5.18
C LEU A 22 3.97 -6.58 4.40
N ALA A 23 2.88 -6.15 5.06
CA ALA A 23 1.86 -5.33 4.41
C ALA A 23 2.43 -4.00 3.91
N PHE A 24 3.19 -3.31 4.75
CA PHE A 24 3.77 -2.02 4.38
C PHE A 24 4.82 -2.17 3.28
N THR A 25 5.65 -3.22 3.38
CA THR A 25 6.65 -3.53 2.36
C THR A 25 5.98 -3.77 1.01
N ASN A 26 4.89 -4.53 0.99
CA ASN A 26 4.15 -4.79 -0.24
C ASN A 26 3.61 -3.52 -0.88
N LEU A 27 3.09 -2.59 -0.08
CA LEU A 27 2.58 -1.32 -0.62
C LEU A 27 3.70 -0.48 -1.23
N ILE A 28 4.83 -0.41 -0.54
CA ILE A 28 5.98 0.36 -1.02
C ILE A 28 6.57 -0.27 -2.27
N GLU A 29 6.71 -1.59 -2.29
CA GLU A 29 7.21 -2.30 -3.47
C GLU A 29 6.30 -2.11 -4.68
N ASN A 30 4.98 -2.14 -4.48
CA ASN A 30 4.05 -1.87 -5.57
C ASN A 30 4.22 -0.46 -6.11
N ALA A 31 4.39 0.53 -5.24
CA ALA A 31 4.59 1.91 -5.65
C ALA A 31 5.86 2.07 -6.49
N ILE A 32 6.89 1.30 -6.19
CA ILE A 32 8.14 1.32 -6.93
C ILE A 32 8.00 0.57 -8.26
N LYS A 33 7.43 -0.64 -8.23
CA LYS A 33 7.33 -1.49 -9.42
C LYS A 33 6.46 -0.91 -10.52
N TYR A 34 5.37 -0.27 -10.16
CA TYR A 34 4.40 0.26 -11.12
C TYR A 34 4.57 1.74 -11.35
N ASN A 35 5.76 2.26 -11.11
CA ASN A 35 6.07 3.67 -11.29
C ASN A 35 6.71 3.92 -12.67
N LYS A 36 6.76 5.20 -13.00
CA LYS A 36 7.44 5.67 -14.20
C LYS A 36 8.92 5.83 -13.92
N GLU A 37 9.75 5.88 -14.99
CA GLU A 37 11.19 5.98 -14.86
C GLU A 37 11.63 7.20 -14.03
N ASP A 38 11.01 8.35 -14.26
CA ASP A 38 11.32 9.58 -13.53
C ASP A 38 10.32 9.86 -12.43
N GLY A 39 9.68 8.81 -11.92
CA GLY A 39 8.64 8.96 -10.93
C GLY A 39 9.14 9.16 -9.51
N TRP A 40 8.19 9.27 -8.60
CA TRP A 40 8.48 9.43 -7.18
C TRP A 40 7.52 8.59 -6.35
N VAL A 41 7.95 8.30 -5.12
CA VAL A 41 7.13 7.62 -4.11
C VAL A 41 7.27 8.41 -2.81
N HIS A 42 6.14 8.79 -2.22
CA HIS A 42 6.09 9.43 -0.91
C HIS A 42 5.43 8.48 0.09
N VAL A 43 6.12 8.19 1.17
CA VAL A 43 5.60 7.37 2.26
C VAL A 43 5.52 8.24 3.50
N SER A 44 4.34 8.37 4.07
CA SER A 44 4.11 9.18 5.26
C SER A 44 3.52 8.32 6.37
N LEU A 45 4.03 8.51 7.57
CA LEU A 45 3.50 7.86 8.76
C LEU A 45 3.10 8.92 9.77
N ASN A 46 1.89 8.84 10.29
CA ASN A 46 1.37 9.76 11.29
C ASN A 46 0.52 9.00 12.29
N ALA A 47 0.21 9.61 13.41
CA ALA A 47 -0.61 8.99 14.42
C ALA A 47 -1.36 10.03 15.22
N ASP A 48 -2.56 9.67 15.68
CA ASP A 48 -3.26 10.38 16.73
C ASP A 48 -3.29 9.48 17.97
N HIS A 49 -4.18 9.76 18.92
CA HIS A 49 -4.23 8.98 20.15
C HIS A 49 -4.97 7.64 20.02
N GLN A 50 -5.58 7.37 18.87
CA GLN A 50 -6.35 6.15 18.63
C GLN A 50 -5.80 5.29 17.51
N TYR A 51 -5.25 5.91 16.46
CA TYR A 51 -4.84 5.23 15.25
C TYR A 51 -3.48 5.69 14.80
N PHE A 52 -2.80 4.84 14.03
CA PHE A 52 -1.74 5.33 13.17
C PHE A 52 -2.17 5.22 11.71
N TYR A 53 -1.59 6.07 10.88
CA TYR A 53 -1.95 6.21 9.48
C TYR A 53 -0.71 6.09 8.63
N LEU A 54 -0.78 5.21 7.62
CA LEU A 54 0.25 5.10 6.61
C LEU A 54 -0.33 5.56 5.29
N LYS A 55 0.39 6.44 4.61
CA LYS A 55 0.03 6.87 3.26
C LYS A 55 1.18 6.55 2.34
N VAL A 56 0.90 5.80 1.28
CA VAL A 56 1.87 5.50 0.23
C VAL A 56 1.32 6.09 -1.06
N GLU A 57 2.00 7.11 -1.56
CA GLU A 57 1.59 7.83 -2.76
C GLU A 57 2.67 7.72 -3.82
N ASP A 58 2.27 7.45 -5.06
CA ASP A 58 3.22 7.37 -6.17
C ASP A 58 2.71 8.12 -7.39
N SER A 59 3.64 8.47 -8.26
CA SER A 59 3.38 9.14 -9.53
C SER A 59 3.36 8.16 -10.70
N GLY A 60 3.00 6.91 -10.43
CA GLY A 60 3.13 5.82 -11.37
C GLY A 60 2.06 5.77 -12.45
N ILE A 61 1.89 4.56 -12.98
CA ILE A 61 0.96 4.35 -14.10
C ILE A 61 -0.51 4.42 -13.70
N GLY A 62 -0.78 4.36 -12.39
CA GLY A 62 -2.15 4.37 -11.89
C GLY A 62 -2.87 3.05 -12.14
N ILE A 63 -4.11 2.99 -11.69
CA ILE A 63 -4.95 1.81 -11.82
C ILE A 63 -6.22 2.22 -12.57
N PRO A 64 -6.59 1.52 -13.66
CA PRO A 64 -7.85 1.80 -14.35
C PRO A 64 -9.02 1.66 -13.40
N GLU A 65 -10.02 2.52 -13.57
CA GLU A 65 -11.18 2.57 -12.69
C GLU A 65 -11.88 1.21 -12.57
N ASP A 66 -12.00 0.49 -13.67
CA ASP A 66 -12.65 -0.82 -13.69
C ASP A 66 -11.85 -1.92 -13.00
N SER A 67 -10.58 -1.67 -12.72
CA SER A 67 -9.72 -2.61 -12.00
C SER A 67 -9.69 -2.36 -10.50
N LEU A 68 -10.06 -1.17 -10.03
CA LEU A 68 -9.95 -0.81 -8.61
C LEU A 68 -10.67 -1.76 -7.68
N GLU A 69 -11.81 -2.29 -8.07
CA GLU A 69 -12.57 -3.23 -7.26
C GLU A 69 -11.94 -4.63 -7.19
N HIS A 70 -10.97 -4.91 -8.09
CA HIS A 70 -10.36 -6.24 -8.21
C HIS A 70 -8.94 -6.33 -7.68
N ILE A 71 -8.30 -5.21 -7.32
CA ILE A 71 -6.86 -5.20 -7.01
C ILE A 71 -6.47 -6.05 -5.81
N TYR A 72 -7.42 -6.37 -4.93
CA TYR A 72 -7.17 -7.21 -3.75
C TYR A 72 -7.47 -8.69 -4.00
N GLU A 73 -7.96 -9.03 -5.20
CA GLU A 73 -8.21 -10.43 -5.54
C GLU A 73 -6.90 -11.15 -5.75
N ARG A 74 -6.83 -12.38 -5.28
CA ARG A 74 -5.63 -13.20 -5.44
C ARG A 74 -5.35 -13.42 -6.93
N PHE A 75 -4.08 -13.26 -7.30
CA PHE A 75 -3.58 -13.46 -8.66
C PHE A 75 -4.11 -12.46 -9.68
N TYR A 76 -4.86 -11.44 -9.25
CA TYR A 76 -5.32 -10.41 -10.15
C TYR A 76 -4.17 -9.48 -10.55
N ARG A 77 -4.11 -9.15 -11.81
CA ARG A 77 -3.11 -8.23 -12.36
C ARG A 77 -3.79 -7.26 -13.32
N VAL A 78 -3.48 -5.99 -13.16
CA VAL A 78 -4.02 -4.94 -14.03
C VAL A 78 -3.49 -5.09 -15.45
N ASP A 79 -2.19 -5.36 -15.59
CA ASP A 79 -1.54 -5.56 -16.89
C ASP A 79 -0.83 -6.90 -16.91
N LYS A 80 -1.48 -7.88 -17.51
CA LYS A 80 -0.96 -9.25 -17.57
C LYS A 80 0.22 -9.38 -18.50
N SER A 81 0.37 -8.49 -19.48
CA SER A 81 1.48 -8.56 -20.43
C SER A 81 2.82 -8.21 -19.79
N HIS A 82 2.81 -7.43 -18.72
CA HIS A 82 4.02 -7.02 -18.02
C HIS A 82 4.31 -7.85 -16.77
N SER A 83 3.52 -8.89 -16.50
CA SER A 83 3.61 -9.63 -15.26
C SER A 83 4.96 -10.30 -15.04
N ARG A 84 5.63 -10.75 -16.11
CA ARG A 84 6.93 -11.40 -16.02
C ARG A 84 8.06 -10.41 -15.78
N GLU A 85 7.96 -9.25 -16.39
CA GLU A 85 9.00 -8.22 -16.29
C GLU A 85 9.01 -7.55 -14.94
N ILE A 86 7.81 -7.27 -14.42
CA ILE A 86 7.65 -6.58 -13.15
C ILE A 86 7.82 -7.54 -11.98
N GLY A 87 7.53 -8.81 -12.21
CA GLY A 87 7.56 -9.82 -11.16
C GLY A 87 6.28 -9.82 -10.35
N GLY A 88 6.30 -10.54 -9.25
CA GLY A 88 5.17 -10.64 -8.35
C GLY A 88 4.20 -11.74 -8.70
N THR A 89 3.50 -12.22 -7.70
CA THR A 89 2.58 -13.35 -7.80
C THR A 89 1.12 -12.94 -7.91
N GLY A 90 0.81 -11.65 -7.73
CA GLY A 90 -0.57 -11.19 -7.63
C GLY A 90 -1.17 -11.41 -6.25
N LEU A 91 -0.35 -11.73 -5.26
CA LEU A 91 -0.80 -11.98 -3.88
C LEU A 91 -0.53 -10.83 -2.92
N GLY A 92 0.39 -9.93 -3.27
CA GLY A 92 0.85 -8.88 -2.35
C GLY A 92 -0.25 -8.01 -1.78
N LEU A 93 -1.17 -7.52 -2.60
CA LEU A 93 -2.26 -6.66 -2.14
C LEU A 93 -3.31 -7.44 -1.34
N ALA A 94 -3.56 -8.70 -1.69
CA ALA A 94 -4.46 -9.54 -0.91
C ALA A 94 -3.91 -9.77 0.50
N ILE A 95 -2.62 -10.06 0.62
CA ILE A 95 -1.94 -10.23 1.90
C ILE A 95 -1.99 -8.93 2.71
N THR A 96 -1.73 -7.80 2.05
CA THR A 96 -1.76 -6.47 2.69
C THR A 96 -3.14 -6.17 3.26
N ARG A 97 -4.19 -6.35 2.47
CA ARG A 97 -5.55 -6.10 2.92
C ARG A 97 -5.93 -6.99 4.09
N ASN A 98 -5.57 -8.26 4.03
CA ASN A 98 -5.87 -9.20 5.10
C ASN A 98 -5.17 -8.81 6.41
N ALA A 99 -3.92 -8.39 6.34
CA ALA A 99 -3.18 -7.94 7.52
C ALA A 99 -3.84 -6.70 8.15
N VAL A 100 -4.24 -5.73 7.33
CA VAL A 100 -4.91 -4.52 7.81
C VAL A 100 -6.25 -4.87 8.46
N LEU A 101 -7.06 -5.70 7.82
CA LEU A 101 -8.37 -6.07 8.35
C LEU A 101 -8.26 -6.90 9.64
N MET A 102 -7.24 -7.75 9.73
CA MET A 102 -6.99 -8.54 10.94
C MET A 102 -6.69 -7.64 12.14
N HIS A 103 -6.08 -6.50 11.90
CA HIS A 103 -5.80 -5.50 12.94
C HIS A 103 -6.95 -4.52 13.16
N ARG A 104 -8.13 -4.80 12.59
CA ARG A 104 -9.31 -3.93 12.66
C ARG A 104 -9.09 -2.58 12.01
N GLY A 105 -8.18 -2.54 11.06
CA GLY A 105 -7.87 -1.33 10.30
C GLY A 105 -8.71 -1.22 9.05
N ALA A 106 -8.41 -0.20 8.27
CA ALA A 106 -9.03 0.05 6.99
C ALA A 106 -7.96 0.44 5.98
N ILE A 107 -8.17 0.03 4.73
CA ILE A 107 -7.31 0.42 3.63
C ILE A 107 -8.18 0.98 2.53
N LYS A 108 -7.76 2.12 1.98
CA LYS A 108 -8.45 2.78 0.86
C LYS A 108 -7.44 3.09 -0.22
N VAL A 109 -7.89 3.01 -1.46
CA VAL A 109 -7.07 3.31 -2.62
C VAL A 109 -7.73 4.39 -3.44
N PHE A 110 -6.93 5.35 -3.89
CA PHE A 110 -7.34 6.38 -4.83
C PHE A 110 -6.35 6.35 -5.98
N SER A 111 -6.83 6.23 -7.18
CA SER A 111 -5.93 6.14 -8.34
C SER A 111 -6.57 6.74 -9.56
N THR A 112 -5.72 7.38 -10.38
CA THR A 112 -6.09 7.87 -11.70
C THR A 112 -5.09 7.31 -12.68
N GLU A 113 -5.57 6.59 -13.68
CA GLU A 113 -4.72 5.98 -14.70
C GLU A 113 -3.87 7.07 -15.37
N GLY A 114 -2.57 6.82 -15.46
CA GLY A 114 -1.61 7.77 -16.02
C GLY A 114 -1.06 8.78 -15.03
N GLU A 115 -1.66 8.93 -13.85
CA GLU A 115 -1.23 9.95 -12.89
C GLU A 115 -0.61 9.36 -11.61
N GLY A 116 -1.10 8.22 -11.14
CA GLY A 116 -0.54 7.59 -9.96
C GLY A 116 -1.59 7.00 -9.03
N THR A 117 -1.13 6.58 -7.86
CA THR A 117 -1.95 5.86 -6.89
C THR A 117 -1.63 6.31 -5.47
N ILE A 118 -2.66 6.37 -4.63
CA ILE A 118 -2.53 6.64 -3.20
C ILE A 118 -3.20 5.50 -2.44
N PHE A 119 -2.44 4.84 -1.56
CA PHE A 119 -2.98 3.90 -0.58
C PHE A 119 -2.97 4.55 0.78
N ASN A 120 -4.12 4.59 1.44
CA ASN A 120 -4.26 5.08 2.81
C ASN A 120 -4.62 3.91 3.73
N VAL A 121 -3.81 3.70 4.75
CA VAL A 121 -4.02 2.64 5.74
C VAL A 121 -4.21 3.29 7.10
N ARG A 122 -5.24 2.84 7.83
CA ARG A 122 -5.50 3.27 9.19
C ARG A 122 -5.57 2.04 10.08
N ILE A 123 -4.79 2.02 11.14
CA ILE A 123 -4.74 0.88 12.05
C ILE A 123 -4.84 1.38 13.50
N PRO A 124 -5.73 0.79 14.33
CA PRO A 124 -5.79 1.12 15.75
C PRO A 124 -4.45 0.88 16.44
N LEU A 125 -4.08 1.77 17.35
CA LEU A 125 -2.82 1.64 18.08
C LEU A 125 -2.84 0.44 19.03
N ASN A 126 -4.02 0.02 19.48
CA ASN A 126 -4.18 -1.11 20.37
C ASN A 126 -4.82 -2.26 19.61
N TYR A 127 -4.03 -3.31 19.36
CA TYR A 127 -4.55 -4.53 18.77
C TYR A 127 -5.23 -5.37 19.83
N ILE A 128 -6.53 -5.59 19.66
CA ILE A 128 -7.32 -6.42 20.58
C ILE A 128 -7.77 -7.64 19.79
N SER A 129 -7.24 -8.78 20.17
CA SER A 129 -7.61 -10.06 19.54
C SER A 129 -8.99 -10.53 20.01
#